data_b21c593db19b98d28e49c4159a79e505
#
_entry.id   b21c593db19b98d28e49c4159a79e505
#
_cell.length_a   1.000
_cell.length_b   1.000
_cell.length_c   1.000
_cell.angle_alpha   90.00
_cell.angle_beta   90.00
_cell.angle_gamma   90.00
#
_symmetry.space_group_name_H-M   'P 1'
#
loop_
_entity.id
_entity.type
_entity.pdbx_description
1 polymer ?
#
loop_
_entity_poly.entity_id
_entity_poly.type
_entity_poly.pdbx_seq_one_letter_code
_entity_poly.pdbx_strand_id
1 'polypeptide(L)'
;MYVILLYIIMKGCVHMPALQKRSDLINLEQYENLPEDFQIEVFDGIIYNMASPSEDHQTISMELSTSINNYIRSKKGSGKIFHAPFDVILSNDPLTVVQPDIMVVCDKDKLDGKRCNGAPDFIIEIVSPENPVDDYIRKLYYYQNAGVKEYWIVDPRRKTVTVNYFEKNLLNIQYSFDSIIKVNIYEDLYIDFSEISSRLSD
;
A
#
# COMPACT_ATOMS: atom_id res chain seq x y z
N MET A 1 3.53 -7.87 -21.81
CA MET A 1 4.75 -8.71 -21.96
C MET A 1 5.87 -8.02 -22.78
N TYR A 2 5.69 -6.81 -23.30
CA TYR A 2 6.72 -6.15 -24.14
C TYR A 2 7.38 -4.90 -23.53
N VAL A 3 6.88 -4.34 -22.43
CA VAL A 3 7.40 -3.09 -21.85
C VAL A 3 8.57 -3.32 -20.89
N ILE A 4 8.68 -4.48 -20.26
CA ILE A 4 9.77 -4.80 -19.34
C ILE A 4 11.09 -5.12 -20.10
N LEU A 5 11.00 -5.56 -21.35
CA LEU A 5 12.17 -5.95 -22.15
C LEU A 5 13.01 -4.76 -22.66
N LEU A 6 12.42 -3.56 -22.77
CA LEU A 6 13.10 -2.39 -23.33
C LEU A 6 14.01 -1.64 -22.34
N TYR A 7 13.79 -1.83 -21.03
CA TYR A 7 14.58 -1.14 -20.00
C TYR A 7 15.92 -1.84 -19.67
N ILE A 8 16.05 -3.09 -20.09
CA ILE A 8 17.20 -3.97 -19.73
C ILE A 8 18.39 -3.83 -20.70
N ILE A 9 18.19 -3.23 -21.87
CA ILE A 9 19.23 -3.22 -22.93
C ILE A 9 20.28 -2.11 -22.76
N MET A 10 20.09 -1.14 -21.85
CA MET A 10 20.93 0.07 -21.79
C MET A 10 22.06 0.08 -20.76
N LYS A 11 22.24 -0.93 -19.91
CA LYS A 11 23.44 -1.01 -19.05
C LYS A 11 23.93 -2.45 -18.93
N GLY A 12 25.15 -2.65 -19.42
CA GLY A 12 25.83 -3.94 -19.47
C GLY A 12 25.79 -4.75 -18.18
N CYS A 13 25.63 -6.06 -18.33
CA CYS A 13 25.69 -7.11 -17.31
C CYS A 13 24.66 -6.98 -16.19
N VAL A 14 23.37 -7.11 -16.51
CA VAL A 14 22.36 -7.43 -15.50
C VAL A 14 22.33 -8.95 -15.37
N HIS A 15 22.76 -9.44 -14.21
CA HIS A 15 22.51 -10.82 -13.80
C HIS A 15 20.99 -11.00 -13.77
N MET A 16 20.41 -11.63 -14.81
CA MET A 16 19.01 -11.99 -14.80
C MET A 16 18.81 -13.00 -13.67
N PRO A 17 17.97 -12.72 -12.66
CA PRO A 17 17.60 -13.76 -11.73
C PRO A 17 17.02 -14.92 -12.55
N ALA A 18 17.46 -16.14 -12.25
CA ALA A 18 16.94 -17.35 -12.89
C ALA A 18 15.41 -17.27 -12.80
N LEU A 19 14.71 -17.55 -13.91
CA LEU A 19 13.25 -17.67 -13.91
C LEU A 19 12.86 -18.64 -12.80
N GLN A 20 12.21 -18.10 -11.75
CA GLN A 20 11.81 -18.89 -10.60
C GLN A 20 10.85 -19.98 -11.09
N LYS A 21 11.15 -21.22 -10.77
CA LYS A 21 10.30 -22.35 -11.18
C LYS A 21 8.96 -22.20 -10.48
N ARG A 22 7.86 -22.52 -11.13
CA ARG A 22 6.50 -22.51 -10.56
C ARG A 22 6.40 -23.34 -9.26
N SER A 23 7.28 -24.32 -9.05
CA SER A 23 7.41 -25.11 -7.83
C SER A 23 7.97 -24.35 -6.61
N ASP A 24 8.54 -23.17 -6.83
CA ASP A 24 9.18 -22.36 -5.77
C ASP A 24 8.27 -21.22 -5.30
N LEU A 25 7.06 -21.09 -5.89
CA LEU A 25 6.05 -20.11 -5.51
C LEU A 25 5.15 -20.68 -4.43
N ILE A 26 4.86 -19.87 -3.41
CA ILE A 26 3.93 -20.30 -2.35
C ILE A 26 2.48 -20.03 -2.76
N ASN A 27 1.58 -20.89 -2.30
CA ASN A 27 0.14 -20.74 -2.39
C ASN A 27 -0.44 -20.31 -1.04
N LEU A 28 -1.77 -20.06 -0.98
CA LEU A 28 -2.44 -19.61 0.23
C LEU A 28 -2.30 -20.59 1.40
N GLU A 29 -2.41 -21.90 1.16
CA GLU A 29 -2.26 -22.92 2.21
C GLU A 29 -0.85 -22.88 2.82
N GLN A 30 0.17 -22.73 1.99
CA GLN A 30 1.56 -22.60 2.46
C GLN A 30 1.78 -21.29 3.23
N TYR A 31 1.16 -20.17 2.76
CA TYR A 31 1.18 -18.89 3.46
C TYR A 31 0.56 -19.00 4.86
N GLU A 32 -0.60 -19.63 4.98
CA GLU A 32 -1.32 -19.82 6.25
C GLU A 32 -0.58 -20.72 7.26
N ASN A 33 0.34 -21.56 6.79
CA ASN A 33 1.17 -22.41 7.63
C ASN A 33 2.51 -21.78 8.04
N LEU A 34 2.79 -20.54 7.62
CA LEU A 34 3.96 -19.80 8.09
C LEU A 34 3.78 -19.39 9.55
N PRO A 35 4.90 -19.25 10.32
CA PRO A 35 4.84 -18.72 11.68
C PRO A 35 4.18 -17.33 11.72
N GLU A 36 3.35 -17.07 12.75
CA GLU A 36 2.59 -15.83 12.88
C GLU A 36 3.45 -14.57 13.09
N ASP A 37 4.71 -14.73 13.50
CA ASP A 37 5.68 -13.66 13.70
C ASP A 37 6.41 -13.22 12.42
N PHE A 38 6.11 -13.87 11.29
CA PHE A 38 6.69 -13.51 10.00
C PHE A 38 5.98 -12.28 9.43
N GLN A 39 6.70 -11.14 9.41
CA GLN A 39 6.25 -9.92 8.73
C GLN A 39 6.68 -9.99 7.25
N ILE A 40 5.78 -10.45 6.41
CA ILE A 40 6.04 -10.67 4.99
C ILE A 40 4.87 -10.23 4.13
N GLU A 41 5.19 -9.86 2.90
CA GLU A 41 4.25 -9.74 1.80
C GLU A 41 4.55 -10.81 0.74
N VAL A 42 3.56 -11.15 -0.06
CA VAL A 42 3.71 -12.11 -1.15
C VAL A 42 3.22 -11.47 -2.43
N PHE A 43 4.07 -11.45 -3.45
CA PHE A 43 3.71 -10.99 -4.79
C PHE A 43 3.95 -12.13 -5.80
N ASP A 44 2.91 -12.54 -6.49
CA ASP A 44 2.93 -13.65 -7.45
C ASP A 44 3.56 -14.94 -6.88
N GLY A 45 3.28 -15.24 -5.60
CA GLY A 45 3.82 -16.40 -4.88
C GLY A 45 5.25 -16.24 -4.36
N ILE A 46 5.87 -15.08 -4.53
CA ILE A 46 7.23 -14.78 -4.05
C ILE A 46 7.15 -14.04 -2.73
N ILE A 47 7.88 -14.51 -1.72
CA ILE A 47 7.93 -13.91 -0.38
C ILE A 47 8.89 -12.72 -0.34
N TYR A 48 8.45 -11.61 0.28
CA TYR A 48 9.23 -10.42 0.57
C TYR A 48 9.14 -10.10 2.06
N ASN A 49 10.30 -9.90 2.70
CA ASN A 49 10.34 -9.49 4.10
C ASN A 49 9.99 -8.01 4.23
N MET A 50 9.21 -7.67 5.24
CA MET A 50 8.92 -6.29 5.60
C MET A 50 9.97 -5.75 6.57
N ALA A 51 10.26 -4.45 6.46
CA ALA A 51 11.14 -3.75 7.39
C ALA A 51 10.36 -3.27 8.63
N SER A 52 11.05 -3.08 9.75
CA SER A 52 10.46 -2.44 10.91
C SER A 52 10.22 -0.95 10.65
N PRO A 53 9.07 -0.39 11.05
CA PRO A 53 8.74 1.01 10.82
C PRO A 53 9.58 1.95 11.71
N SER A 54 9.87 3.15 11.21
CA SER A 54 10.50 4.23 11.97
C SER A 54 9.49 4.97 12.86
N GLU A 55 9.97 5.87 13.74
CA GLU A 55 9.15 6.76 14.57
C GLU A 55 8.24 7.63 13.68
N ASP A 56 8.81 8.31 12.69
CA ASP A 56 8.04 9.15 11.76
C ASP A 56 6.97 8.37 11.00
N HIS A 57 7.31 7.14 10.58
CA HIS A 57 6.36 6.25 9.93
C HIS A 57 5.15 5.98 10.84
N GLN A 58 5.38 5.65 12.12
CA GLN A 58 4.31 5.39 13.08
C GLN A 58 3.51 6.65 13.39
N THR A 59 4.17 7.82 13.51
CA THR A 59 3.51 9.10 13.74
C THR A 59 2.57 9.44 12.58
N ILE A 60 3.06 9.36 11.34
CA ILE A 60 2.24 9.59 10.13
C ILE A 60 1.07 8.62 10.07
N SER A 61 1.32 7.33 10.31
CA SER A 61 0.28 6.30 10.29
C SER A 61 -0.83 6.61 11.29
N MET A 62 -0.50 7.01 12.51
CA MET A 62 -1.47 7.35 13.55
C MET A 62 -2.29 8.58 13.18
N GLU A 63 -1.65 9.66 12.72
CA GLU A 63 -2.33 10.93 12.40
C GLU A 63 -3.28 10.75 11.21
N LEU A 64 -2.85 10.10 10.14
CA LEU A 64 -3.68 9.81 8.97
C LEU A 64 -4.88 8.95 9.33
N SER A 65 -4.64 7.88 10.07
CA SER A 65 -5.70 6.97 10.49
C SER A 65 -6.72 7.63 11.38
N THR A 66 -6.25 8.46 12.32
CA THR A 66 -7.13 9.21 13.22
C THR A 66 -8.01 10.16 12.43
N SER A 67 -7.43 10.92 11.50
CA SER A 67 -8.17 11.87 10.66
C SER A 67 -9.24 11.18 9.82
N ILE A 68 -8.88 10.08 9.14
CA ILE A 68 -9.80 9.32 8.29
C ILE A 68 -10.90 8.66 9.13
N ASN A 69 -10.53 8.04 10.27
CA ASN A 69 -11.50 7.37 11.14
C ASN A 69 -12.51 8.35 11.74
N ASN A 70 -12.03 9.52 12.19
CA ASN A 70 -12.90 10.57 12.71
C ASN A 70 -13.89 11.07 11.65
N TYR A 71 -13.43 11.24 10.41
CA TYR A 71 -14.29 11.60 9.29
C TYR A 71 -15.37 10.53 9.05
N ILE A 72 -14.98 9.26 8.89
CA ILE A 72 -15.92 8.16 8.67
C ILE A 72 -16.99 8.12 9.77
N ARG A 73 -16.57 8.24 11.04
CA ARG A 73 -17.49 8.24 12.18
C ARG A 73 -18.41 9.45 12.18
N SER A 74 -17.91 10.64 11.87
CA SER A 74 -18.71 11.88 11.82
C SER A 74 -19.81 11.82 10.77
N LYS A 75 -19.53 11.18 9.63
CA LYS A 75 -20.49 10.96 8.54
C LYS A 75 -21.37 9.73 8.75
N LYS A 76 -21.20 9.00 9.85
CA LYS A 76 -21.87 7.70 10.11
C LYS A 76 -21.66 6.71 8.95
N GLY A 77 -20.50 6.79 8.29
CA GLY A 77 -20.12 5.93 7.18
C GLY A 77 -19.91 4.49 7.60
N SER A 78 -20.07 3.57 6.66
CA SER A 78 -19.88 2.12 6.90
C SER A 78 -18.44 1.66 6.73
N GLY A 79 -17.56 2.49 6.19
CA GLY A 79 -16.15 2.16 5.97
C GLY A 79 -15.44 1.79 7.27
N LYS A 80 -14.54 0.80 7.18
CA LYS A 80 -13.66 0.42 8.27
C LYS A 80 -12.23 0.73 7.88
N ILE A 81 -11.46 1.23 8.85
CA ILE A 81 -10.02 1.47 8.69
C ILE A 81 -9.24 0.35 9.39
N PHE A 82 -8.17 -0.09 8.76
CA PHE A 82 -7.25 -1.08 9.31
C PHE A 82 -5.81 -0.61 9.10
N HIS A 83 -4.91 -1.17 9.92
CA HIS A 83 -3.47 -0.93 9.87
C HIS A 83 -2.71 -2.24 9.70
N ALA A 84 -1.49 -2.16 9.22
CA ALA A 84 -0.56 -3.26 9.31
C ALA A 84 -0.29 -3.64 10.80
N PRO A 85 -0.11 -4.94 11.11
CA PRO A 85 -0.27 -6.06 10.19
C PRO A 85 -1.75 -6.48 10.03
N PHE A 86 -2.27 -6.43 8.83
CA PHE A 86 -3.59 -6.99 8.49
C PHE A 86 -3.58 -7.42 7.03
N ASP A 87 -3.78 -8.71 6.81
CA ASP A 87 -3.67 -9.31 5.47
C ASP A 87 -4.74 -8.81 4.51
N VAL A 88 -4.31 -8.53 3.29
CA VAL A 88 -5.16 -8.30 2.12
C VAL A 88 -4.78 -9.30 1.03
N ILE A 89 -5.69 -10.19 0.68
CA ILE A 89 -5.50 -11.10 -0.45
C ILE A 89 -5.98 -10.39 -1.72
N LEU A 90 -5.05 -9.93 -2.52
CA LEU A 90 -5.36 -9.30 -3.82
C LEU A 90 -5.61 -10.32 -4.91
N SER A 91 -4.93 -11.48 -4.87
CA SER A 91 -5.08 -12.59 -5.81
C SER A 91 -4.76 -13.92 -5.13
N ASN A 92 -5.47 -14.98 -5.52
CA ASN A 92 -5.19 -16.35 -5.06
C ASN A 92 -4.33 -17.16 -6.04
N ASP A 93 -4.30 -16.81 -7.33
CA ASP A 93 -3.49 -17.50 -8.34
C ASP A 93 -3.06 -16.53 -9.46
N PRO A 94 -1.77 -16.16 -9.50
CA PRO A 94 -0.76 -16.41 -8.48
C PRO A 94 -1.06 -15.66 -7.18
N LEU A 95 -0.64 -16.24 -6.05
CA LEU A 95 -0.92 -15.66 -4.72
C LEU A 95 -0.28 -14.28 -4.57
N THR A 96 -1.10 -13.31 -4.19
CA THR A 96 -0.63 -11.97 -3.79
C THR A 96 -1.31 -11.56 -2.49
N VAL A 97 -0.51 -11.46 -1.43
CA VAL A 97 -0.92 -11.02 -0.09
C VAL A 97 -0.08 -9.83 0.32
N VAL A 98 -0.73 -8.75 0.70
CA VAL A 98 -0.07 -7.51 1.13
C VAL A 98 -0.58 -7.09 2.51
N GLN A 99 0.20 -6.29 3.22
CA GLN A 99 -0.16 -5.71 4.52
C GLN A 99 0.01 -4.19 4.46
N PRO A 100 -0.95 -3.45 3.85
CA PRO A 100 -0.85 -2.01 3.70
C PRO A 100 -0.74 -1.31 5.06
N ASP A 101 0.09 -0.26 5.13
CA ASP A 101 0.25 0.52 6.36
C ASP A 101 -1.08 1.06 6.87
N ILE A 102 -1.92 1.57 5.96
CA ILE A 102 -3.29 1.99 6.26
C ILE A 102 -4.20 1.61 5.10
N MET A 103 -5.37 1.08 5.40
CA MET A 103 -6.39 0.86 4.38
C MET A 103 -7.80 1.15 4.86
N VAL A 104 -8.68 1.50 3.92
CA VAL A 104 -10.11 1.65 4.15
C VAL A 104 -10.87 0.64 3.31
N VAL A 105 -11.77 -0.10 3.97
CA VAL A 105 -12.66 -1.08 3.34
C VAL A 105 -14.10 -0.63 3.53
N CYS A 106 -14.78 -0.28 2.45
CA CYS A 106 -16.18 0.16 2.47
C CYS A 106 -17.15 -1.03 2.35
N ASP A 107 -16.77 -2.05 1.59
CA ASP A 107 -17.52 -3.29 1.41
C ASP A 107 -17.17 -4.29 2.51
N LYS A 108 -18.11 -4.51 3.42
CA LYS A 108 -17.92 -5.41 4.57
C LYS A 108 -17.85 -6.89 4.16
N ASP A 109 -18.37 -7.25 3.00
CA ASP A 109 -18.40 -8.65 2.54
C ASP A 109 -16.97 -9.12 2.14
N LYS A 110 -16.03 -8.20 1.96
CA LYS A 110 -14.60 -8.51 1.79
C LYS A 110 -13.91 -8.94 3.09
N LEU A 111 -14.52 -8.71 4.24
CA LEU A 111 -13.92 -8.97 5.56
C LEU A 111 -14.46 -10.28 6.13
N ASP A 112 -13.59 -11.26 6.34
CA ASP A 112 -13.95 -12.57 6.90
C ASP A 112 -13.68 -12.69 8.42
N GLY A 113 -13.27 -11.60 9.07
CA GLY A 113 -12.88 -11.54 10.47
C GLY A 113 -11.39 -11.76 10.72
N LYS A 114 -10.65 -12.28 9.74
CA LYS A 114 -9.21 -12.54 9.81
C LYS A 114 -8.43 -11.65 8.84
N ARG A 115 -8.99 -11.35 7.67
CA ARG A 115 -8.32 -10.63 6.58
C ARG A 115 -9.31 -9.90 5.67
N CYS A 116 -8.77 -9.15 4.70
CA CYS A 116 -9.54 -8.58 3.60
C CYS A 116 -9.34 -9.43 2.33
N ASN A 117 -10.43 -9.90 1.74
CA ASN A 117 -10.41 -10.67 0.49
C ASN A 117 -10.79 -9.75 -0.69
N GLY A 118 -9.82 -9.44 -1.52
CA GLY A 118 -9.92 -8.46 -2.60
C GLY A 118 -9.45 -7.05 -2.22
N ALA A 119 -9.47 -6.16 -3.20
CA ALA A 119 -8.92 -4.81 -3.05
C ALA A 119 -9.69 -3.94 -2.04
N PRO A 120 -9.02 -3.29 -1.06
CA PRO A 120 -9.57 -2.17 -0.31
C PRO A 120 -9.96 -1.00 -1.23
N ASP A 121 -10.80 -0.09 -0.73
CA ASP A 121 -11.18 1.10 -1.51
C ASP A 121 -10.07 2.15 -1.53
N PHE A 122 -9.35 2.31 -0.41
CA PHE A 122 -8.25 3.25 -0.26
C PHE A 122 -7.08 2.61 0.48
N ILE A 123 -5.88 2.84 -0.02
CA ILE A 123 -4.63 2.37 0.59
C ILE A 123 -3.66 3.55 0.72
N ILE A 124 -2.95 3.59 1.85
CA ILE A 124 -1.81 4.48 2.06
C ILE A 124 -0.62 3.62 2.45
N GLU A 125 0.50 3.81 1.75
CA GLU A 125 1.81 3.28 2.11
C GLU A 125 2.73 4.42 2.51
N ILE A 126 3.46 4.23 3.62
CA ILE A 126 4.42 5.20 4.14
C ILE A 126 5.81 4.64 3.83
N VAL A 127 6.54 5.32 2.96
CA VAL A 127 7.79 4.82 2.40
C VAL A 127 8.82 4.53 3.47
N SER A 128 9.28 3.28 3.50
CA SER A 128 10.41 2.86 4.32
C SER A 128 11.74 3.24 3.61
N PRO A 129 12.79 3.64 4.37
CA PRO A 129 14.09 3.96 3.79
C PRO A 129 14.72 2.81 2.99
N GLU A 130 14.38 1.56 3.31
CA GLU A 130 15.04 0.36 2.80
C GLU A 130 14.56 -0.06 1.41
N ASN A 131 13.25 0.12 1.08
CA ASN A 131 12.67 -0.34 -0.18
C ASN A 131 11.70 0.65 -0.84
N PRO A 132 12.10 1.88 -1.15
CA PRO A 132 11.18 2.87 -1.72
C PRO A 132 10.66 2.48 -3.12
N VAL A 133 11.41 1.66 -3.87
CA VAL A 133 11.01 1.21 -5.22
C VAL A 133 9.76 0.34 -5.18
N ASP A 134 9.55 -0.44 -4.10
CA ASP A 134 8.42 -1.33 -3.98
C ASP A 134 7.10 -0.55 -3.92
N ASP A 135 7.03 0.52 -3.12
CA ASP A 135 5.83 1.34 -2.98
C ASP A 135 5.51 2.12 -4.26
N TYR A 136 6.55 2.69 -4.91
CA TYR A 136 6.36 3.51 -6.09
C TYR A 136 6.07 2.74 -7.37
N ILE A 137 6.50 1.49 -7.49
CA ILE A 137 6.40 0.72 -8.73
C ILE A 137 5.62 -0.58 -8.54
N ARG A 138 6.06 -1.46 -7.63
CA ARG A 138 5.46 -2.78 -7.47
C ARG A 138 4.05 -2.66 -6.93
N LYS A 139 3.87 -2.05 -5.77
CA LYS A 139 2.55 -1.91 -5.12
C LYS A 139 1.59 -1.10 -5.97
N LEU A 140 2.07 -0.03 -6.65
CA LEU A 140 1.25 0.73 -7.60
C LEU A 140 0.62 -0.18 -8.67
N TYR A 141 1.43 -1.07 -9.27
CA TYR A 141 0.96 -2.02 -10.28
C TYR A 141 -0.10 -2.99 -9.72
N TYR A 142 0.18 -3.60 -8.56
CA TYR A 142 -0.74 -4.58 -7.97
C TYR A 142 -2.03 -3.94 -7.48
N TYR A 143 -1.97 -2.78 -6.83
CA TYR A 143 -3.15 -2.08 -6.33
C TYR A 143 -4.06 -1.59 -7.46
N GLN A 144 -3.48 -1.04 -8.52
CA GLN A 144 -4.24 -0.62 -9.70
C GLN A 144 -4.95 -1.81 -10.37
N ASN A 145 -4.24 -2.93 -10.58
CA ASN A 145 -4.81 -4.10 -11.23
C ASN A 145 -5.84 -4.85 -10.37
N ALA A 146 -5.70 -4.81 -9.06
CA ALA A 146 -6.65 -5.41 -8.13
C ALA A 146 -7.97 -4.62 -8.01
N GLY A 147 -7.98 -3.33 -8.42
CA GLY A 147 -9.17 -2.48 -8.36
C GLY A 147 -9.27 -1.62 -7.10
N VAL A 148 -8.14 -1.31 -6.46
CA VAL A 148 -8.06 -0.22 -5.47
C VAL A 148 -8.51 1.07 -6.14
N LYS A 149 -9.32 1.90 -5.47
CA LYS A 149 -9.82 3.14 -6.05
C LYS A 149 -8.83 4.29 -5.93
N GLU A 150 -8.19 4.40 -4.76
CA GLU A 150 -7.22 5.44 -4.45
C GLU A 150 -6.02 4.87 -3.70
N TYR A 151 -4.81 5.29 -4.09
CA TYR A 151 -3.56 4.87 -3.48
C TYR A 151 -2.65 6.07 -3.24
N TRP A 152 -2.23 6.26 -2.00
CA TRP A 152 -1.29 7.30 -1.60
C TRP A 152 0.06 6.68 -1.22
N ILE A 153 1.13 7.34 -1.67
CA ILE A 153 2.50 7.04 -1.27
C ILE A 153 3.00 8.25 -0.49
N VAL A 154 3.21 8.08 0.82
CA VAL A 154 3.69 9.12 1.72
C VAL A 154 5.17 8.93 1.95
N ASP A 155 6.01 9.86 1.51
CA ASP A 155 7.46 9.79 1.68
C ASP A 155 7.93 10.83 2.72
N PRO A 156 8.22 10.41 3.96
CA PRO A 156 8.64 11.32 5.04
C PRO A 156 9.98 12.01 4.72
N ARG A 157 10.90 11.30 4.06
CA ARG A 157 12.24 11.82 3.74
C ARG A 157 12.21 12.91 2.69
N ARG A 158 11.33 12.78 1.71
CA ARG A 158 11.13 13.76 0.66
C ARG A 158 10.11 14.82 1.05
N LYS A 159 9.39 14.61 2.16
CA LYS A 159 8.25 15.41 2.58
C LYS A 159 7.22 15.60 1.47
N THR A 160 6.86 14.47 0.81
CA THR A 160 5.92 14.45 -0.32
C THR A 160 4.87 13.37 -0.17
N VAL A 161 3.70 13.63 -0.75
CA VAL A 161 2.61 12.67 -0.91
C VAL A 161 2.33 12.52 -2.40
N THR A 162 2.42 11.29 -2.91
CA THR A 162 2.01 10.97 -4.28
C THR A 162 0.63 10.34 -4.26
N VAL A 163 -0.33 10.97 -4.91
CA VAL A 163 -1.72 10.55 -4.98
C VAL A 163 -1.99 9.88 -6.33
N ASN A 164 -2.56 8.68 -6.27
CA ASN A 164 -3.08 7.95 -7.43
C ASN A 164 -4.57 7.68 -7.21
N TYR A 165 -5.44 8.33 -7.99
CA TYR A 165 -6.88 8.09 -7.99
C TYR A 165 -7.27 7.39 -9.28
N PHE A 166 -7.36 6.06 -9.20
CA PHE A 166 -7.49 5.19 -10.38
C PHE A 166 -8.82 5.33 -11.10
N GLU A 167 -9.92 5.58 -10.37
CA GLU A 167 -11.25 5.75 -10.99
C GLU A 167 -11.32 6.89 -12.00
N LYS A 168 -10.51 7.94 -11.82
CA LYS A 168 -10.43 9.09 -12.75
C LYS A 168 -9.12 9.15 -13.53
N ASN A 169 -8.32 8.10 -13.46
CA ASN A 169 -7.00 8.03 -14.10
C ASN A 169 -6.09 9.23 -13.75
N LEU A 170 -6.20 9.72 -12.50
CA LEU A 170 -5.31 10.73 -11.95
C LEU A 170 -4.16 10.01 -11.27
N LEU A 171 -3.00 9.96 -11.94
CA LEU A 171 -1.84 9.20 -11.50
C LEU A 171 -0.66 10.10 -11.21
N ASN A 172 0.11 9.74 -10.17
CA ASN A 172 1.36 10.39 -9.80
C ASN A 172 1.23 11.91 -9.54
N ILE A 173 0.10 12.33 -8.98
CA ILE A 173 -0.07 13.73 -8.55
C ILE A 173 0.70 13.92 -7.25
N GLN A 174 1.75 14.73 -7.28
CA GLN A 174 2.63 14.94 -6.14
C GLN A 174 2.29 16.24 -5.41
N TYR A 175 2.24 16.16 -4.08
CA TYR A 175 2.04 17.26 -3.14
C TYR A 175 3.19 17.33 -2.15
N SER A 176 3.52 18.54 -1.66
CA SER A 176 4.43 18.71 -0.51
C SER A 176 3.67 18.51 0.80
N PHE A 177 4.41 18.31 1.90
CA PHE A 177 3.83 18.24 3.25
C PHE A 177 3.25 19.60 3.74
N ASP A 178 3.36 20.68 2.98
CA ASP A 178 2.69 21.96 3.25
C ASP A 178 1.30 22.05 2.62
N SER A 179 0.82 20.96 2.02
CA SER A 179 -0.43 20.95 1.24
C SER A 179 -1.60 20.39 2.04
N ILE A 180 -2.79 20.89 1.72
CA ILE A 180 -4.06 20.27 2.10
C ILE A 180 -4.50 19.37 0.95
N ILE A 181 -4.59 18.07 1.19
CA ILE A 181 -4.79 17.05 0.16
C ILE A 181 -6.19 16.44 0.30
N LYS A 182 -6.94 16.42 -0.80
CA LYS A 182 -8.24 15.76 -0.86
C LYS A 182 -8.10 14.25 -0.92
N VAL A 183 -8.85 13.53 -0.08
CA VAL A 183 -9.07 12.09 -0.23
C VAL A 183 -10.21 11.90 -1.23
N ASN A 184 -9.89 11.44 -2.44
CA ASN A 184 -10.81 11.51 -3.59
C ASN A 184 -11.98 10.53 -3.51
N ILE A 185 -11.85 9.40 -2.81
CA ILE A 185 -12.96 8.47 -2.57
C ILE A 185 -14.06 9.06 -1.68
N TYR A 186 -13.80 10.21 -1.05
CA TYR A 186 -14.75 10.95 -0.25
C TYR A 186 -15.07 12.32 -0.86
N GLU A 187 -16.26 12.84 -0.56
CA GLU A 187 -16.72 14.11 -1.14
C GLU A 187 -15.98 15.30 -0.55
N ASP A 188 -15.82 15.34 0.76
CA ASP A 188 -15.38 16.50 1.54
C ASP A 188 -14.32 16.17 2.63
N LEU A 189 -13.56 15.08 2.45
CA LEU A 189 -12.41 14.78 3.30
C LEU A 189 -11.14 15.40 2.72
N TYR A 190 -10.51 16.25 3.53
CA TYR A 190 -9.21 16.85 3.24
C TYR A 190 -8.26 16.60 4.42
N ILE A 191 -7.01 16.30 4.12
CA ILE A 191 -5.94 16.08 5.10
C ILE A 191 -4.94 17.23 4.98
N ASP A 192 -4.72 17.96 6.09
CA ASP A 192 -3.67 18.97 6.19
C ASP A 192 -2.36 18.31 6.61
N PHE A 193 -1.44 18.16 5.65
CA PHE A 193 -0.14 17.55 5.92
C PHE A 193 0.81 18.47 6.69
N SER A 194 0.57 19.79 6.76
CA SER A 194 1.39 20.69 7.56
C SER A 194 1.26 20.41 9.06
N GLU A 195 0.05 20.02 9.51
CA GLU A 195 -0.18 19.61 10.90
C GLU A 195 0.57 18.30 11.22
N ILE A 196 0.57 17.34 10.30
CA ILE A 196 1.30 16.07 10.46
C ILE A 196 2.81 16.35 10.47
N SER A 197 3.30 17.14 9.51
CA SER A 197 4.71 17.50 9.38
C SER A 197 5.28 18.15 10.62
N SER A 198 4.47 18.96 11.34
CA SER A 198 4.89 19.62 12.57
C SER A 198 5.18 18.68 13.74
N ARG A 199 4.80 17.42 13.62
CA ARG A 199 4.97 16.37 14.66
C ARG A 199 6.10 15.39 14.34
N LEU A 200 6.73 15.51 13.17
CA LEU A 200 7.83 14.64 12.76
C LEU A 200 9.15 15.08 13.38
N SER A 201 10.09 14.14 13.42
CA SER A 201 11.46 14.40 13.86
C SER A 201 12.18 15.39 12.94
N ASP A 202 13.09 16.20 13.49
CA ASP A 202 13.89 17.17 12.73
C ASP A 202 14.94 16.49 11.82
#